data_b226af858e81205e5ef60a1c81339aa3
#
_entry.id   b226af858e81205e5ef60a1c81339aa3
#
_cell.length_a   1.000
_cell.length_b   1.000
_cell.length_c   1.000
_cell.angle_alpha   90.00
_cell.angle_beta   90.00
_cell.angle_gamma   90.00
#
_symmetry.space_group_name_H-M   'P 1'
#
loop_
_entity.id
_entity.type
_entity.pdbx_description
1 polymer ?
#
loop_
_entity_poly.entity_id
_entity_poly.type
_entity_poly.pdbx_seq_one_letter_code
_entity_poly.pdbx_strand_id
1 'polypeptide(L)'
;MRDNLARFRQSAYLAQSGRCFYCGLPMWVRDPESFAASHGMTPSQARVFQCTAEHLEARKDGGQDTKRNIVAACFCCNQRRHKRKQAPDPDDYRLLVQQRLTKGRWHPQSLASLLLLDHA
;
A
#
# COMPACT_ATOMS: atom_id res chain seq x y z
N MET A 1 -3.88 -12.95 -16.34
CA MET A 1 -2.45 -13.15 -16.59
C MET A 1 -1.60 -12.19 -15.80
N ARG A 2 -0.34 -12.56 -15.56
CA ARG A 2 0.58 -11.72 -14.76
C ARG A 2 0.73 -10.32 -15.33
N ASP A 3 0.80 -10.21 -16.66
CA ASP A 3 0.98 -8.92 -17.33
C ASP A 3 -0.20 -7.97 -17.06
N ASN A 4 -1.41 -8.50 -17.03
CA ASN A 4 -2.59 -7.69 -16.75
C ASN A 4 -2.59 -7.19 -15.30
N LEU A 5 -2.20 -8.04 -14.37
CA LEU A 5 -2.14 -7.64 -12.97
C LEU A 5 -1.12 -6.52 -12.74
N ALA A 6 0.07 -6.64 -13.33
CA ALA A 6 1.09 -5.59 -13.24
C ALA A 6 0.62 -4.30 -13.88
N ARG A 7 -0.09 -4.38 -15.01
CA ARG A 7 -0.63 -3.21 -15.69
C ARG A 7 -1.71 -2.52 -14.87
N PHE A 8 -2.59 -3.30 -14.25
CA PHE A 8 -3.63 -2.74 -13.38
C PHE A 8 -3.02 -2.09 -12.14
N ARG A 9 -1.99 -2.73 -11.56
CA ARG A 9 -1.25 -2.15 -10.44
C ARG A 9 -0.63 -0.80 -10.84
N GLN A 10 0.03 -0.74 -11.99
CA GLN A 10 0.68 0.48 -12.46
C GLN A 10 -0.35 1.57 -12.73
N SER A 11 -1.47 1.22 -13.36
CA SER A 11 -2.55 2.15 -13.62
C SER A 11 -3.12 2.73 -12.31
N ALA A 12 -3.33 1.87 -11.31
CA ALA A 12 -3.82 2.30 -10.01
C ALA A 12 -2.78 3.19 -9.30
N TYR A 13 -1.50 2.82 -9.36
CA TYR A 13 -0.42 3.60 -8.78
C TYR A 13 -0.44 5.04 -9.32
N LEU A 14 -0.55 5.19 -10.63
CA LEU A 14 -0.60 6.51 -11.27
C LEU A 14 -1.88 7.26 -10.87
N ALA A 15 -3.02 6.59 -10.89
CA ALA A 15 -4.30 7.19 -10.52
C ALA A 15 -4.31 7.65 -9.06
N GLN A 16 -3.56 6.98 -8.19
CA GLN A 16 -3.47 7.31 -6.76
C GLN A 16 -2.30 8.25 -6.45
N SER A 17 -1.63 8.78 -7.46
CA SER A 17 -0.48 9.67 -7.31
C SER A 17 0.65 9.03 -6.50
N GLY A 18 0.85 7.73 -6.66
CA GLY A 18 1.90 6.99 -5.99
C GLY A 18 1.65 6.69 -4.54
N ARG A 19 0.43 6.88 -4.04
CA ARG A 19 0.09 6.71 -2.62
C ARG A 19 -0.73 5.46 -2.39
N CYS A 20 -0.48 4.81 -1.26
CA CYS A 20 -1.20 3.61 -0.84
C CYS A 20 -2.70 3.88 -0.69
N PHE A 21 -3.52 2.98 -1.21
CA PHE A 21 -4.97 3.09 -1.13
C PHE A 21 -5.48 3.15 0.32
N TYR A 22 -4.81 2.48 1.24
CA TYR A 22 -5.24 2.41 2.64
C TYR A 22 -4.57 3.45 3.54
N CYS A 23 -3.24 3.49 3.60
CA CYS A 23 -2.56 4.42 4.51
C CYS A 23 -2.26 5.78 3.90
N GLY A 24 -2.32 5.90 2.58
CA GLY A 24 -2.07 7.18 1.91
C GLY A 24 -0.62 7.60 1.84
N LEU A 25 0.30 6.78 2.35
CA LEU A 25 1.73 7.12 2.29
C LEU A 25 2.31 6.77 0.93
N PRO A 26 3.41 7.45 0.53
CA PRO A 26 4.07 7.16 -0.73
C PRO A 26 4.57 5.72 -0.81
N MET A 27 4.60 5.21 -2.03
CA MET A 27 5.09 3.87 -2.33
C MET A 27 6.17 3.94 -3.39
N TRP A 28 6.97 2.88 -3.52
CA TRP A 28 7.92 2.71 -4.61
C TRP A 28 7.55 1.48 -5.42
N VAL A 29 7.94 1.48 -6.71
CA VAL A 29 7.61 0.37 -7.62
C VAL A 29 8.84 -0.47 -7.96
N ARG A 30 9.98 0.16 -8.26
CA ARG A 30 11.14 -0.56 -8.78
C ARG A 30 12.44 -0.33 -8.04
N ASP A 31 12.59 0.79 -7.35
CA ASP A 31 13.88 1.21 -6.81
C ASP A 31 13.75 1.55 -5.32
N PRO A 32 13.86 0.53 -4.45
CA PRO A 32 13.77 0.77 -3.01
C PRO A 32 14.92 1.61 -2.48
N GLU A 33 16.09 1.52 -3.10
CA GLU A 33 17.27 2.27 -2.65
C GLU A 33 17.11 3.76 -2.87
N SER A 34 16.63 4.14 -4.06
CA SER A 34 16.37 5.53 -4.37
C SER A 34 15.26 6.11 -3.48
N PHE A 35 14.18 5.34 -3.28
CA PHE A 35 13.10 5.73 -2.38
C PHE A 35 13.62 5.93 -0.96
N ALA A 36 14.40 4.97 -0.46
CA ALA A 36 14.98 5.03 0.88
C ALA A 36 15.87 6.26 1.05
N ALA A 37 16.74 6.52 0.09
CA ALA A 37 17.64 7.68 0.12
C ALA A 37 16.85 8.99 0.11
N SER A 38 15.80 9.07 -0.72
CA SER A 38 14.99 10.28 -0.83
C SER A 38 14.22 10.59 0.46
N HIS A 39 13.89 9.57 1.25
CA HIS A 39 13.09 9.73 2.45
C HIS A 39 13.86 9.55 3.75
N GLY A 40 15.19 9.38 3.67
CA GLY A 40 16.02 9.30 4.87
C GLY A 40 15.87 8.00 5.65
N MET A 41 15.62 6.89 4.97
CA MET A 41 15.50 5.59 5.62
C MET A 41 16.43 4.58 4.94
N THR A 42 16.55 3.39 5.55
CA THR A 42 17.33 2.30 4.95
C THR A 42 16.50 1.56 3.91
N PRO A 43 17.14 0.86 2.93
CA PRO A 43 16.38 0.01 2.00
C PRO A 43 15.54 -1.05 2.71
N SER A 44 16.05 -1.59 3.83
CA SER A 44 15.29 -2.55 4.63
C SER A 44 13.99 -1.93 5.17
N GLN A 45 14.07 -0.70 5.66
CA GLN A 45 12.90 0.03 6.15
C GLN A 45 11.92 0.38 5.03
N ALA A 46 12.45 0.67 3.84
CA ALA A 46 11.63 1.00 2.68
C ALA A 46 10.80 -0.18 2.17
N ARG A 47 11.17 -1.39 2.51
CA ARG A 47 10.56 -2.61 1.99
C ARG A 47 9.04 -2.66 2.18
N VAL A 48 8.56 -2.21 3.33
CA VAL A 48 7.12 -2.26 3.65
C VAL A 48 6.29 -1.29 2.82
N PHE A 49 6.93 -0.37 2.12
CA PHE A 49 6.26 0.63 1.27
C PHE A 49 6.26 0.26 -0.21
N GLN A 50 6.63 -0.97 -0.55
CA GLN A 50 6.57 -1.45 -1.93
C GLN A 50 5.13 -1.45 -2.41
N CYS A 51 4.93 -0.92 -3.62
CA CYS A 51 3.63 -0.93 -4.27
C CYS A 51 3.27 -2.36 -4.68
N THR A 52 2.10 -2.80 -4.27
CA THR A 52 1.57 -4.13 -4.59
C THR A 52 0.19 -3.99 -5.23
N ALA A 53 -0.20 -5.02 -5.99
CA ALA A 53 -1.56 -5.11 -6.52
C ALA A 53 -2.46 -5.66 -5.42
N GLU A 54 -3.44 -4.87 -5.02
CA GLU A 54 -4.35 -5.25 -3.96
C GLU A 54 -5.73 -5.57 -4.54
N HIS A 55 -6.24 -6.76 -4.22
CA HIS A 55 -7.57 -7.21 -4.61
C HIS A 55 -8.57 -6.68 -3.59
N LEU A 56 -9.46 -5.79 -4.00
CA LEU A 56 -10.50 -5.28 -3.11
C LEU A 56 -11.38 -6.42 -2.62
N GLU A 57 -11.79 -7.30 -3.55
CA GLU A 57 -12.37 -8.59 -3.23
C GLU A 57 -11.25 -9.63 -3.34
N ALA A 58 -10.95 -10.34 -2.25
CA ALA A 58 -9.85 -11.28 -2.20
C ALA A 58 -10.06 -12.45 -3.17
N ARG A 59 -8.94 -12.99 -3.71
CA ARG A 59 -9.02 -14.12 -4.64
C ARG A 59 -9.75 -15.32 -4.03
N LYS A 60 -9.50 -15.61 -2.77
CA LYS A 60 -10.16 -16.73 -2.07
C LYS A 60 -11.67 -16.56 -1.96
N ASP A 61 -12.15 -15.32 -2.08
CA ASP A 61 -13.57 -14.99 -2.02
C ASP A 61 -14.17 -14.75 -3.41
N GLY A 62 -13.43 -15.12 -4.47
CA GLY A 62 -13.90 -14.99 -5.84
C GLY A 62 -13.42 -13.76 -6.58
N GLY A 63 -12.59 -12.92 -5.96
CA GLY A 63 -12.08 -11.73 -6.59
C GLY A 63 -11.16 -12.04 -7.77
N GLN A 64 -11.34 -11.34 -8.87
CA GLN A 64 -10.61 -11.55 -10.11
C GLN A 64 -9.61 -10.45 -10.38
N ASP A 65 -8.67 -10.74 -11.30
CA ASP A 65 -7.66 -9.78 -11.75
C ASP A 65 -8.29 -8.86 -12.80
N THR A 66 -9.12 -7.93 -12.34
CA THR A 66 -9.78 -6.95 -13.20
C THR A 66 -9.39 -5.56 -12.75
N LYS A 67 -9.43 -4.61 -13.68
CA LYS A 67 -9.09 -3.22 -13.37
C LYS A 67 -9.93 -2.68 -12.22
N ARG A 68 -11.22 -3.05 -12.18
CA ARG A 68 -12.15 -2.61 -11.13
C ARG A 68 -11.78 -3.14 -9.75
N ASN A 69 -11.20 -4.33 -9.68
CA ASN A 69 -10.90 -5.02 -8.43
C ASN A 69 -9.50 -4.74 -7.91
N ILE A 70 -8.64 -4.08 -8.69
CA ILE A 70 -7.23 -3.87 -8.32
C ILE A 70 -6.97 -2.41 -7.97
N VAL A 71 -6.43 -2.20 -6.78
CA VAL A 71 -5.89 -0.91 -6.36
C VAL A 71 -4.42 -1.10 -6.00
N ALA A 72 -3.70 0.02 -5.83
CA ALA A 72 -2.31 -0.02 -5.39
C ALA A 72 -2.25 0.16 -3.88
N ALA A 73 -1.62 -0.77 -3.20
CA ALA A 73 -1.44 -0.71 -1.74
C ALA A 73 -0.02 -1.08 -1.39
N CYS A 74 0.50 -0.48 -0.31
CA CYS A 74 1.83 -0.83 0.15
C CYS A 74 1.83 -2.26 0.69
N PHE A 75 3.00 -2.89 0.63
CA PHE A 75 3.17 -4.27 1.09
C PHE A 75 2.60 -4.47 2.50
N CYS A 76 2.88 -3.54 3.40
CA CYS A 76 2.43 -3.61 4.79
C CYS A 76 0.90 -3.67 4.89
N CYS A 77 0.20 -2.74 4.27
CA CYS A 77 -1.26 -2.68 4.35
C CYS A 77 -1.91 -3.90 3.71
N ASN A 78 -1.41 -4.29 2.53
CA ASN A 78 -1.94 -5.45 1.82
C ASN A 78 -1.74 -6.72 2.64
N GLN A 79 -0.53 -6.97 3.10
CA GLN A 79 -0.22 -8.18 3.86
C GLN A 79 -1.05 -8.28 5.13
N ARG A 80 -1.16 -7.18 5.88
CA ARG A 80 -1.91 -7.18 7.14
C ARG A 80 -3.40 -7.43 6.94
N ARG A 81 -3.98 -6.89 5.86
CA ARG A 81 -5.39 -7.13 5.54
C ARG A 81 -5.65 -8.61 5.34
N HIS A 82 -4.81 -9.27 4.55
CA HIS A 82 -5.03 -10.66 4.15
C HIS A 82 -4.47 -11.70 5.11
N LYS A 83 -3.79 -11.28 6.17
CA LYS A 83 -3.42 -12.18 7.28
C LYS A 83 -4.62 -12.55 8.13
N ARG A 84 -5.67 -11.78 8.09
CA ARG A 84 -6.87 -12.05 8.86
C ARG A 84 -7.62 -13.23 8.24
N LYS A 85 -8.31 -14.00 9.06
CA LYS A 85 -9.07 -15.17 8.60
C LYS A 85 -10.05 -14.76 7.49
N GLN A 86 -10.72 -13.62 7.67
CA GLN A 86 -11.51 -12.98 6.63
C GLN A 86 -10.99 -11.57 6.43
N ALA A 87 -10.72 -11.23 5.17
CA ALA A 87 -10.29 -9.88 4.85
C ALA A 87 -11.43 -8.90 5.17
N PRO A 88 -11.17 -7.85 5.94
CA PRO A 88 -12.22 -6.86 6.22
C PRO A 88 -12.62 -6.12 4.94
N ASP A 89 -13.83 -5.58 4.94
CA ASP A 89 -14.30 -4.72 3.86
C ASP A 89 -13.26 -3.62 3.59
N PRO A 90 -12.96 -3.30 2.31
CA PRO A 90 -11.93 -2.31 2.00
C PRO A 90 -12.15 -0.93 2.63
N ASP A 91 -13.38 -0.44 2.65
CA ASP A 91 -13.67 0.88 3.21
C ASP A 91 -13.50 0.86 4.74
N ASP A 92 -13.97 -0.19 5.40
CA ASP A 92 -13.80 -0.35 6.83
C ASP A 92 -12.32 -0.49 7.20
N TYR A 93 -11.57 -1.25 6.42
CA TYR A 93 -10.14 -1.42 6.64
C TYR A 93 -9.39 -0.10 6.48
N ARG A 94 -9.74 0.66 5.46
CA ARG A 94 -9.13 1.97 5.23
C ARG A 94 -9.34 2.91 6.42
N LEU A 95 -10.55 2.95 6.96
CA LEU A 95 -10.85 3.75 8.13
C LEU A 95 -10.02 3.31 9.33
N LEU A 96 -9.92 2.00 9.55
CA LEU A 96 -9.12 1.44 10.63
C LEU A 96 -7.65 1.86 10.50
N VAL A 97 -7.08 1.70 9.29
CA VAL A 97 -5.69 2.07 9.03
C VAL A 97 -5.47 3.56 9.29
N GLN A 98 -6.37 4.42 8.80
CA GLN A 98 -6.25 5.87 8.98
C GLN A 98 -6.30 6.25 10.46
N GLN A 99 -7.18 5.64 11.23
CA GLN A 99 -7.29 5.90 12.67
C GLN A 99 -6.01 5.49 13.39
N ARG A 100 -5.47 4.32 13.08
CA ARG A 100 -4.24 3.83 13.69
C ARG A 100 -3.03 4.66 13.27
N LEU A 101 -2.98 5.06 12.01
CA LEU A 101 -1.90 5.91 11.50
C LEU A 101 -1.87 7.26 12.25
N THR A 102 -3.03 7.87 12.44
CA THR A 102 -3.17 9.12 13.19
C THR A 102 -2.63 9.00 14.62
N LYS A 103 -2.79 7.82 15.23
CA LYS A 103 -2.31 7.55 16.59
C LYS A 103 -0.86 7.06 16.62
N GLY A 104 -0.18 7.00 15.48
CA GLY A 104 1.18 6.49 15.40
C GLY A 104 1.30 4.99 15.63
N ARG A 105 0.24 4.23 15.36
CA ARG A 105 0.18 2.80 15.68
C ARG A 105 0.05 1.89 14.45
N TRP A 106 0.31 2.41 13.26
CA TRP A 106 0.22 1.58 12.05
C TRP A 106 1.58 1.25 11.48
N HIS A 107 2.27 2.24 10.92
CA HIS A 107 3.68 2.12 10.61
C HIS A 107 4.48 2.63 11.81
N PRO A 108 5.76 2.25 11.95
CA PRO A 108 6.60 2.92 12.95
C PRO A 108 6.50 4.42 12.76
N GLN A 109 6.22 5.14 13.85
CA GLN A 109 5.95 6.57 13.79
C GLN A 109 7.11 7.35 13.17
N SER A 110 8.35 6.93 13.43
CA SER A 110 9.52 7.55 12.85
C SER A 110 9.53 7.48 11.32
N LEU A 111 9.13 6.36 10.74
CA LEU A 111 9.06 6.19 9.29
C LEU A 111 7.89 6.95 8.69
N ALA A 112 6.73 6.87 9.32
CA ALA A 112 5.54 7.60 8.85
C ALA A 112 5.80 9.09 8.83
N SER A 113 6.47 9.63 9.85
CA SER A 113 6.81 11.04 9.92
C SER A 113 7.71 11.50 8.78
N LEU A 114 8.70 10.67 8.41
CA LEU A 114 9.58 10.98 7.28
C LEU A 114 8.79 11.11 5.97
N LEU A 115 7.86 10.22 5.73
CA LEU A 115 7.06 10.22 4.52
C LEU A 115 6.04 11.35 4.49
N LEU A 116 5.46 11.69 5.64
CA LEU A 116 4.49 12.77 5.74
C LEU A 116 5.14 14.14 5.54
N LEU A 117 6.36 14.34 6.02
CA LEU A 117 7.09 15.59 5.86
C LEU A 117 7.36 15.92 4.38
N ASP A 118 7.57 14.91 3.56
CA ASP A 118 7.87 15.10 2.14
C ASP A 118 6.66 15.59 1.34
N HIS A 119 5.50 15.70 1.98
CA HIS A 119 4.26 16.15 1.35
C HIS A 119 3.68 17.40 2.01
N ALA A 120 4.45 17.98 2.91
CA ALA A 120 4.05 19.22 3.57
C ALA A 120 4.13 20.41 2.62
#